data_eb7083b071f649c6f10f94a9d584fd6e
#
_entry.id   eb7083b071f649c6f10f94a9d584fd6e
#
_cell.length_a   1.000
_cell.length_b   1.000
_cell.length_c   1.000
_cell.angle_alpha   90.00
_cell.angle_beta   90.00
_cell.angle_gamma   90.00
#
_symmetry.space_group_name_H-M   'P 1'
#
loop_
_entity.id
_entity.type
_entity.pdbx_description
1 polymer ?
#
loop_
_entity_poly.entity_id
_entity_poly.type
_entity_poly.pdbx_seq_one_letter_code
_entity_poly.pdbx_strand_id
1 'polypeptide(L)'
;MAAIAITVLSSCGGNKRQLPTSNEYPVITIGAANAQMKTTYPAVLKGIQDVEIRPKVSGLITKLYVHEGETVRAGQVLFVIDNSVYQAAVRQAEAAVASAQSGISRAQSTVVQAQAALNSAQAQAATAQLTYNNSKNLYSNKVIGDYELQSAKNAYETAQASVNQARSGIQTAHSGVKQAQAALKQAQAGLASAKDNLSFCYVKSPTNGFVGSLPYKEGALVSPSSPMPVTTISDVSTMEVFFSMTEADVLALSRNDHGLSNAINNFPKVSLQLVDGSIYNHEGIIVKMSGMIDATTGTINVIAHFPNPEHLLKSGGSGKVVIAKNNNNALVIPQEATVQVQDKIFVYKVDDKGKVHYTEIQVNPDNDGVNYVVTSGLKIGDKIVSKGLTTLQDGKEIKALTPAQYDEALKKAARLGENQSSAGGFLKAMKGDDDKK
;
A
#
# COMPACT_ATOMS: atom_id res chain seq x y z
N MET A 1 33.03 68.40 -63.28
CA MET A 1 32.73 67.45 -64.39
C MET A 1 32.01 66.25 -63.82
N ALA A 2 31.04 65.79 -64.54
CA ALA A 2 30.21 64.61 -64.34
C ALA A 2 29.09 64.75 -63.34
N ALA A 3 27.92 65.09 -63.86
CA ALA A 3 26.60 64.92 -63.28
C ALA A 3 26.21 63.44 -63.28
N ILE A 4 25.73 62.93 -62.17
CA ILE A 4 25.06 61.68 -62.08
C ILE A 4 23.60 61.88 -61.68
N ALA A 5 22.74 61.59 -62.62
CA ALA A 5 21.28 61.61 -62.49
C ALA A 5 20.79 60.51 -61.52
N ILE A 6 20.08 60.91 -60.52
CA ILE A 6 19.34 60.04 -59.61
C ILE A 6 17.92 59.87 -60.18
N THR A 7 17.65 58.69 -60.77
CA THR A 7 16.29 58.26 -61.10
C THR A 7 15.69 57.61 -59.91
N VAL A 8 14.73 58.25 -59.28
CA VAL A 8 13.84 57.68 -58.22
C VAL A 8 12.79 56.84 -58.92
N LEU A 9 12.92 55.52 -58.73
CA LEU A 9 11.86 54.56 -59.02
C LEU A 9 10.95 54.40 -57.77
N SER A 10 9.92 55.19 -57.74
CA SER A 10 8.79 54.94 -56.86
C SER A 10 7.87 53.89 -57.49
N SER A 11 8.06 52.64 -57.08
CA SER A 11 7.06 51.56 -57.30
C SER A 11 6.70 50.90 -55.97
N CYS A 12 5.71 51.44 -55.28
CA CYS A 12 5.02 50.84 -54.18
C CYS A 12 3.57 50.61 -54.57
N GLY A 13 3.35 49.66 -55.44
CA GLY A 13 2.05 49.02 -55.63
C GLY A 13 1.98 47.76 -54.77
N GLY A 14 1.93 47.95 -53.44
CA GLY A 14 1.64 46.86 -52.52
C GLY A 14 0.19 46.42 -52.65
N ASN A 15 -0.07 45.44 -53.50
CA ASN A 15 -1.33 44.78 -53.56
C ASN A 15 -1.52 44.03 -52.22
N LYS A 16 -2.23 44.70 -51.28
CA LYS A 16 -2.74 44.02 -50.09
C LYS A 16 -3.58 42.83 -50.60
N ARG A 17 -3.03 41.64 -50.46
CA ARG A 17 -3.80 40.40 -50.61
C ARG A 17 -4.96 40.47 -49.63
N GLN A 18 -6.10 40.97 -50.04
CA GLN A 18 -7.36 40.78 -49.38
C GLN A 18 -7.70 39.31 -49.59
N LEU A 19 -7.49 38.51 -48.52
CA LEU A 19 -8.22 37.25 -48.40
C LEU A 19 -9.70 37.59 -48.65
N PRO A 20 -10.42 36.79 -49.41
CA PRO A 20 -11.85 37.06 -49.63
C PRO A 20 -12.50 37.17 -48.24
N THR A 21 -13.05 38.31 -47.94
CA THR A 21 -13.92 38.55 -46.80
C THR A 21 -15.23 37.88 -47.11
N SER A 22 -15.21 36.53 -47.16
CA SER A 22 -16.48 35.79 -47.23
C SER A 22 -17.07 35.86 -45.82
N ASN A 23 -18.31 36.30 -45.73
CA ASN A 23 -19.09 36.22 -44.49
C ASN A 23 -19.50 34.76 -44.19
N GLU A 24 -18.76 33.78 -44.74
CA GLU A 24 -18.99 32.35 -44.61
C GLU A 24 -18.17 31.77 -43.46
N TYR A 25 -18.83 31.23 -42.45
CA TYR A 25 -18.18 30.67 -41.28
C TYR A 25 -18.75 29.28 -40.98
N PRO A 26 -17.92 28.34 -40.51
CA PRO A 26 -18.40 27.03 -40.13
C PRO A 26 -19.16 27.11 -38.81
N VAL A 27 -20.35 26.62 -38.80
CA VAL A 27 -21.26 26.63 -37.66
C VAL A 27 -21.58 25.20 -37.26
N ILE A 28 -21.49 24.92 -35.99
CA ILE A 28 -21.85 23.66 -35.38
C ILE A 28 -23.09 23.86 -34.48
N THR A 29 -23.99 22.89 -34.49
CA THR A 29 -25.13 22.86 -33.57
C THR A 29 -24.76 22.06 -32.35
N ILE A 30 -24.96 22.62 -31.18
CA ILE A 30 -24.61 21.99 -29.90
C ILE A 30 -25.63 20.90 -29.60
N GLY A 31 -25.12 19.68 -29.43
CA GLY A 31 -25.92 18.53 -29.00
C GLY A 31 -25.49 18.07 -27.60
N ALA A 32 -26.33 17.28 -26.98
CA ALA A 32 -25.92 16.51 -25.82
C ALA A 32 -24.95 15.40 -26.27
N ALA A 33 -23.83 15.31 -25.66
CA ALA A 33 -22.84 14.25 -25.89
C ALA A 33 -22.42 13.60 -24.58
N ASN A 34 -22.03 12.35 -24.65
CA ASN A 34 -21.41 11.68 -23.52
C ASN A 34 -19.96 12.15 -23.43
N ALA A 35 -19.65 12.97 -22.46
CA ALA A 35 -18.27 13.40 -22.17
C ALA A 35 -17.65 12.48 -21.15
N GLN A 36 -16.56 11.82 -21.52
CA GLN A 36 -15.69 11.15 -20.55
C GLN A 36 -14.65 12.14 -20.05
N MET A 37 -14.87 12.63 -18.84
CA MET A 37 -13.86 13.46 -18.17
C MET A 37 -12.90 12.54 -17.43
N LYS A 38 -11.60 12.80 -17.55
CA LYS A 38 -10.55 12.03 -16.88
C LYS A 38 -9.86 12.95 -15.89
N THR A 39 -10.05 12.68 -14.61
CA THR A 39 -9.30 13.34 -13.55
C THR A 39 -8.11 12.48 -13.16
N THR A 40 -6.92 13.08 -13.05
CA THR A 40 -5.68 12.37 -12.73
C THR A 40 -5.15 12.79 -11.38
N TYR A 41 -4.80 11.83 -10.54
CA TYR A 41 -4.25 12.06 -9.21
C TYR A 41 -2.85 11.43 -9.13
N PRO A 42 -1.81 12.17 -8.69
CA PRO A 42 -0.50 11.59 -8.47
C PRO A 42 -0.60 10.50 -7.40
N ALA A 43 0.11 9.41 -7.62
CA ALA A 43 0.01 8.23 -6.78
C ALA A 43 1.37 7.59 -6.52
N VAL A 44 1.48 6.95 -5.35
CA VAL A 44 2.64 6.14 -4.94
C VAL A 44 2.19 4.68 -4.82
N LEU A 45 2.97 3.79 -5.39
CA LEU A 45 2.72 2.36 -5.42
C LEU A 45 3.49 1.67 -4.29
N LYS A 46 2.81 0.81 -3.53
CA LYS A 46 3.45 -0.08 -2.55
C LYS A 46 2.96 -1.50 -2.76
N GLY A 47 3.78 -2.47 -2.40
CA GLY A 47 3.32 -3.85 -2.29
C GLY A 47 2.22 -3.96 -1.23
N ILE A 48 1.34 -4.96 -1.36
CA ILE A 48 0.28 -5.18 -0.36
C ILE A 48 0.86 -5.46 1.03
N GLN A 49 2.10 -5.94 1.08
CA GLN A 49 2.83 -6.16 2.31
C GLN A 49 4.33 -5.92 2.09
N ASP A 50 4.84 -4.84 2.67
CA ASP A 50 6.26 -4.54 2.74
C ASP A 50 6.75 -4.81 4.17
N VAL A 51 7.62 -5.81 4.35
CA VAL A 51 8.13 -6.22 5.65
C VAL A 51 9.62 -5.95 5.75
N GLU A 52 10.01 -5.07 6.65
CA GLU A 52 11.41 -4.84 6.99
C GLU A 52 11.97 -6.02 7.76
N ILE A 53 13.05 -6.60 7.28
CA ILE A 53 13.74 -7.71 7.93
C ILE A 53 14.84 -7.17 8.83
N ARG A 54 14.58 -7.25 10.13
CA ARG A 54 15.51 -6.85 11.18
C ARG A 54 15.91 -8.07 12.00
N PRO A 55 17.20 -8.28 12.32
CA PRO A 55 17.62 -9.40 13.16
C PRO A 55 17.10 -9.20 14.59
N LYS A 56 16.75 -10.31 15.27
CA LYS A 56 16.35 -10.29 16.69
C LYS A 56 17.55 -10.44 17.63
N VAL A 57 18.71 -10.82 17.09
CA VAL A 57 19.96 -11.04 17.82
C VAL A 57 21.10 -10.30 17.14
N SER A 58 22.15 -9.98 17.89
CA SER A 58 23.33 -9.30 17.39
C SER A 58 24.41 -10.28 16.96
N GLY A 59 25.15 -9.98 15.89
CA GLY A 59 26.27 -10.78 15.43
C GLY A 59 26.68 -10.43 14.00
N LEU A 60 27.73 -11.07 13.51
CA LEU A 60 28.20 -10.91 12.14
C LEU A 60 27.35 -11.76 11.18
N ILE A 61 27.03 -11.24 10.00
CA ILE A 61 26.42 -12.05 8.92
C ILE A 61 27.47 -13.03 8.43
N THR A 62 27.26 -14.32 8.65
CA THR A 62 28.18 -15.37 8.22
C THR A 62 27.93 -15.75 6.76
N LYS A 63 26.67 -15.80 6.37
CA LYS A 63 26.25 -16.19 5.01
C LYS A 63 24.96 -15.53 4.61
N LEU A 64 24.92 -15.07 3.37
CA LEU A 64 23.75 -14.50 2.71
C LEU A 64 23.26 -15.47 1.62
N TYR A 65 22.00 -15.88 1.68
CA TYR A 65 21.44 -16.89 0.76
C TYR A 65 20.57 -16.28 -0.35
N VAL A 66 20.39 -14.97 -0.35
CA VAL A 66 19.50 -14.28 -1.29
C VAL A 66 20.21 -13.08 -1.92
N HIS A 67 19.73 -12.70 -3.10
CA HIS A 67 20.20 -11.55 -3.85
C HIS A 67 19.11 -10.50 -3.98
N GLU A 68 19.51 -9.26 -4.25
CA GLU A 68 18.58 -8.15 -4.50
C GLU A 68 17.70 -8.46 -5.72
N GLY A 69 16.40 -8.27 -5.59
CA GLY A 69 15.42 -8.55 -6.64
C GLY A 69 15.02 -10.02 -6.79
N GLU A 70 15.59 -10.94 -6.01
CA GLU A 70 15.22 -12.36 -6.01
C GLU A 70 13.85 -12.58 -5.36
N THR A 71 13.11 -13.59 -5.84
CA THR A 71 11.87 -14.03 -5.22
C THR A 71 12.12 -15.00 -4.08
N VAL A 72 11.47 -14.78 -2.96
CA VAL A 72 11.56 -15.64 -1.76
C VAL A 72 10.19 -16.12 -1.31
N ARG A 73 10.18 -17.26 -0.61
CA ARG A 73 8.97 -17.84 -0.01
C ARG A 73 8.97 -17.64 1.51
N ALA A 74 7.79 -17.58 2.09
CA ALA A 74 7.64 -17.60 3.54
C ALA A 74 8.38 -18.79 4.16
N GLY A 75 9.17 -18.54 5.22
CA GLY A 75 10.01 -19.54 5.89
C GLY A 75 11.37 -19.80 5.24
N GLN A 76 11.65 -19.28 4.04
CA GLN A 76 12.97 -19.38 3.41
C GLN A 76 14.03 -18.61 4.21
N VAL A 77 15.20 -19.23 4.43
CA VAL A 77 16.32 -18.58 5.11
C VAL A 77 16.92 -17.53 4.19
N LEU A 78 17.03 -16.30 4.68
CA LEU A 78 17.60 -15.16 3.95
C LEU A 78 19.10 -15.03 4.23
N PHE A 79 19.46 -15.07 5.50
CA PHE A 79 20.86 -15.00 5.94
C PHE A 79 21.04 -15.66 7.31
N VAL A 80 22.29 -15.94 7.64
CA VAL A 80 22.68 -16.55 8.92
C VAL A 80 23.65 -15.61 9.63
N ILE A 81 23.37 -15.38 10.91
CA ILE A 81 24.23 -14.65 11.84
C ILE A 81 25.14 -15.66 12.55
N ASP A 82 26.37 -15.28 12.90
CA ASP A 82 27.30 -16.12 13.65
C ASP A 82 26.60 -16.64 14.92
N ASN A 83 26.43 -17.94 14.95
CA ASN A 83 25.68 -18.66 15.99
C ASN A 83 26.57 -19.33 17.03
N SER A 84 27.92 -19.17 16.96
CA SER A 84 28.87 -19.85 17.81
C SER A 84 28.61 -19.60 19.31
N VAL A 85 28.40 -18.36 19.69
CA VAL A 85 28.08 -17.95 21.07
C VAL A 85 26.71 -18.52 21.51
N TYR A 86 25.72 -18.47 20.65
CA TYR A 86 24.36 -18.97 20.93
C TYR A 86 24.34 -20.50 21.06
N GLN A 87 25.12 -21.23 20.25
CA GLN A 87 25.33 -22.68 20.41
C GLN A 87 26.00 -23.02 21.74
N ALA A 88 26.99 -22.22 22.16
CA ALA A 88 27.61 -22.41 23.46
C ALA A 88 26.62 -22.19 24.62
N ALA A 89 25.75 -21.17 24.50
CA ALA A 89 24.68 -20.92 25.49
C ALA A 89 23.66 -22.08 25.55
N VAL A 90 23.31 -22.69 24.42
CA VAL A 90 22.45 -23.87 24.40
C VAL A 90 23.12 -25.04 25.13
N ARG A 91 24.39 -25.35 24.81
CA ARG A 91 25.10 -26.43 25.50
C ARG A 91 25.21 -26.20 27.02
N GLN A 92 25.40 -24.94 27.44
CA GLN A 92 25.42 -24.58 28.86
C GLN A 92 24.06 -24.82 29.52
N ALA A 93 22.96 -24.42 28.86
CA ALA A 93 21.60 -24.63 29.36
C ALA A 93 21.24 -26.12 29.38
N GLU A 94 21.69 -26.91 28.41
CA GLU A 94 21.54 -28.40 28.42
C GLU A 94 22.21 -29.03 29.60
N ALA A 95 23.44 -28.60 29.92
CA ALA A 95 24.16 -29.07 31.12
C ALA A 95 23.42 -28.70 32.40
N ALA A 96 22.80 -27.52 32.48
CA ALA A 96 22.01 -27.09 33.63
C ALA A 96 20.75 -28.01 33.81
N VAL A 97 20.07 -28.36 32.71
CA VAL A 97 18.94 -29.30 32.72
C VAL A 97 19.40 -30.68 33.23
N ALA A 98 20.52 -31.21 32.72
CA ALA A 98 21.07 -32.49 33.17
C ALA A 98 21.43 -32.49 34.68
N SER A 99 21.99 -31.38 35.17
CA SER A 99 22.29 -31.16 36.59
C SER A 99 21.01 -31.14 37.44
N ALA A 100 20.00 -30.43 37.02
CA ALA A 100 18.69 -30.37 37.71
C ALA A 100 17.97 -31.74 37.70
N GLN A 101 18.08 -32.50 36.62
CA GLN A 101 17.55 -33.89 36.52
C GLN A 101 18.23 -34.80 37.50
N SER A 102 19.56 -34.70 37.65
CA SER A 102 20.33 -35.44 38.67
C SER A 102 19.92 -35.03 40.10
N GLY A 103 19.52 -33.75 40.28
CA GLY A 103 18.95 -33.26 41.55
C GLY A 103 17.64 -34.00 41.92
N ILE A 104 16.76 -34.22 40.95
CA ILE A 104 15.52 -35.01 41.20
C ILE A 104 15.85 -36.44 41.61
N SER A 105 16.81 -37.09 40.94
CA SER A 105 17.18 -38.48 41.28
C SER A 105 17.74 -38.55 42.70
N ARG A 106 18.57 -37.59 43.16
CA ARG A 106 19.02 -37.51 44.55
C ARG A 106 17.88 -37.30 45.53
N ALA A 107 16.95 -36.39 45.24
CA ALA A 107 15.79 -36.16 46.11
C ALA A 107 14.87 -37.39 46.19
N GLN A 108 14.71 -38.12 45.10
CA GLN A 108 13.97 -39.40 45.10
C GLN A 108 14.64 -40.45 45.94
N SER A 109 15.96 -40.55 45.89
CA SER A 109 16.71 -41.48 46.77
C SER A 109 16.50 -41.13 48.26
N THR A 110 16.42 -39.83 48.60
CA THR A 110 16.10 -39.39 49.98
C THR A 110 14.67 -39.84 50.39
N VAL A 111 13.69 -39.82 49.48
CA VAL A 111 12.33 -40.35 49.76
C VAL A 111 12.40 -41.85 50.06
N VAL A 112 13.17 -42.61 49.28
CA VAL A 112 13.34 -44.05 49.52
C VAL A 112 13.99 -44.34 50.89
N GLN A 113 15.00 -43.57 51.28
CA GLN A 113 15.61 -43.66 52.59
C GLN A 113 14.63 -43.32 53.74
N ALA A 114 13.87 -42.23 53.58
CA ALA A 114 12.84 -41.85 54.55
C ALA A 114 11.71 -42.92 54.67
N GLN A 115 11.36 -43.59 53.58
CA GLN A 115 10.40 -44.67 53.56
C GLN A 115 10.93 -45.91 54.31
N ALA A 116 12.18 -46.25 54.13
CA ALA A 116 12.83 -47.34 54.86
C ALA A 116 12.87 -47.07 56.38
N ALA A 117 13.18 -45.80 56.78
CA ALA A 117 13.13 -45.37 58.18
C ALA A 117 11.71 -45.48 58.78
N LEU A 118 10.67 -45.13 58.03
CA LEU A 118 9.28 -45.31 58.44
C LEU A 118 8.93 -46.79 58.64
N ASN A 119 9.32 -47.67 57.70
CA ASN A 119 9.07 -49.11 57.81
C ASN A 119 9.74 -49.67 59.07
N SER A 120 10.96 -49.28 59.40
CA SER A 120 11.66 -49.66 60.62
C SER A 120 10.94 -49.18 61.88
N ALA A 121 10.53 -47.91 61.93
CA ALA A 121 9.78 -47.34 63.03
C ALA A 121 8.42 -48.05 63.26
N GLN A 122 7.76 -48.37 62.17
CA GLN A 122 6.46 -49.16 62.21
C GLN A 122 6.65 -50.55 62.79
N ALA A 123 7.71 -51.27 62.40
CA ALA A 123 8.02 -52.56 62.95
C ALA A 123 8.29 -52.48 64.43
N GLN A 124 9.06 -51.47 64.86
CA GLN A 124 9.32 -51.27 66.31
C GLN A 124 8.04 -50.97 67.10
N ALA A 125 7.16 -50.09 66.54
CA ALA A 125 5.92 -49.73 67.15
C ALA A 125 4.96 -50.98 67.23
N ALA A 126 4.92 -51.83 66.22
CA ALA A 126 4.15 -53.08 66.24
C ALA A 126 4.61 -54.01 67.30
N THR A 127 5.94 -54.17 67.48
CA THR A 127 6.51 -54.99 68.56
C THR A 127 6.18 -54.40 69.95
N ALA A 128 6.32 -53.12 70.18
CA ALA A 128 5.97 -52.46 71.41
C ALA A 128 4.46 -52.55 71.74
N GLN A 129 3.61 -52.42 70.68
CA GLN A 129 2.17 -52.59 70.82
C GLN A 129 1.78 -53.98 71.27
N LEU A 130 2.43 -55.01 70.69
CA LEU A 130 2.22 -56.43 71.12
C LEU A 130 2.61 -56.60 72.56
N THR A 131 3.78 -56.09 72.98
CA THR A 131 4.24 -56.16 74.37
C THR A 131 3.27 -55.45 75.32
N TYR A 132 2.79 -54.26 74.97
CA TYR A 132 1.81 -53.53 75.81
C TYR A 132 0.49 -54.29 75.90
N ASN A 133 -0.02 -54.85 74.83
CA ASN A 133 -1.26 -55.66 74.84
C ASN A 133 -1.13 -56.92 75.73
N ASN A 134 0.03 -57.61 75.64
CA ASN A 134 0.35 -58.72 76.52
C ASN A 134 0.41 -58.34 77.98
N SER A 135 1.12 -57.28 78.33
CA SER A 135 1.21 -56.74 79.68
C SER A 135 -0.14 -56.30 80.23
N LYS A 136 -1.03 -55.73 79.40
CA LYS A 136 -2.39 -55.37 79.77
C LYS A 136 -3.22 -56.61 80.13
N ASN A 137 -3.09 -57.72 79.39
CA ASN A 137 -3.78 -58.97 79.68
C ASN A 137 -3.25 -59.61 81.02
N LEU A 138 -1.92 -59.56 81.20
CA LEU A 138 -1.31 -60.12 82.46
C LEU A 138 -1.69 -59.24 83.68
N TYR A 139 -1.77 -57.92 83.54
CA TYR A 139 -2.23 -57.02 84.59
C TYR A 139 -3.71 -57.30 84.98
N SER A 140 -4.58 -57.48 83.98
CA SER A 140 -6.00 -57.82 84.24
C SER A 140 -6.18 -59.13 85.03
N ASN A 141 -5.24 -60.08 84.82
CA ASN A 141 -5.17 -61.34 85.52
C ASN A 141 -4.36 -61.29 86.86
N LYS A 142 -3.95 -60.06 87.30
CA LYS A 142 -3.17 -59.79 88.51
C LYS A 142 -1.81 -60.48 88.58
N VAL A 143 -1.18 -60.76 87.43
CA VAL A 143 0.13 -61.43 87.33
C VAL A 143 1.27 -60.43 87.42
N ILE A 144 1.09 -59.20 86.93
CA ILE A 144 2.11 -58.13 86.95
C ILE A 144 1.58 -56.84 87.70
N GLY A 145 2.53 -56.01 88.13
CA GLY A 145 2.24 -54.74 88.83
C GLY A 145 1.94 -53.60 87.86
N ASP A 146 1.37 -52.46 88.43
CA ASP A 146 1.03 -51.30 87.66
C ASP A 146 2.27 -50.66 87.00
N TYR A 147 3.43 -50.68 87.64
CA TYR A 147 4.68 -50.14 87.09
C TYR A 147 5.07 -50.84 85.78
N GLU A 148 4.92 -52.16 85.65
CA GLU A 148 5.28 -52.87 84.45
C GLU A 148 4.33 -52.55 83.27
N LEU A 149 3.00 -52.49 83.59
CA LEU A 149 2.03 -52.03 82.60
C LEU A 149 2.32 -50.64 82.12
N GLN A 150 2.63 -49.69 83.04
CA GLN A 150 2.91 -48.32 82.67
C GLN A 150 4.23 -48.22 81.90
N SER A 151 5.22 -48.99 82.22
CA SER A 151 6.49 -49.08 81.46
C SER A 151 6.27 -49.57 80.01
N ALA A 152 5.47 -50.61 79.83
CA ALA A 152 5.13 -51.10 78.47
C ALA A 152 4.29 -50.11 77.69
N LYS A 153 3.40 -49.36 78.30
CA LYS A 153 2.64 -48.24 77.71
C LYS A 153 3.53 -47.12 77.23
N ASN A 154 4.42 -46.67 78.07
CA ASN A 154 5.38 -45.58 77.72
C ASN A 154 6.29 -46.01 76.57
N ALA A 155 6.75 -47.28 76.53
CA ALA A 155 7.52 -47.79 75.42
C ALA A 155 6.75 -47.77 74.07
N TYR A 156 5.46 -48.15 74.11
CA TYR A 156 4.57 -48.11 72.96
C TYR A 156 4.32 -46.66 72.48
N GLU A 157 4.05 -45.73 73.40
CA GLU A 157 3.82 -44.31 73.07
C GLU A 157 5.13 -43.66 72.44
N THR A 158 6.29 -44.06 72.99
CA THR A 158 7.58 -43.59 72.44
C THR A 158 7.82 -44.17 71.02
N ALA A 159 7.48 -45.41 70.78
CA ALA A 159 7.62 -45.99 69.45
C ALA A 159 6.61 -45.39 68.46
N GLN A 160 5.40 -45.08 68.94
CA GLN A 160 4.40 -44.38 68.12
C GLN A 160 4.83 -42.94 67.77
N ALA A 161 5.49 -42.23 68.70
CA ALA A 161 6.10 -40.91 68.39
C ALA A 161 7.19 -41.00 67.33
N SER A 162 8.00 -42.05 67.36
CA SER A 162 9.03 -42.34 66.35
C SER A 162 8.43 -42.59 64.97
N VAL A 163 7.25 -43.25 64.86
CA VAL A 163 6.53 -43.41 63.61
C VAL A 163 6.06 -42.05 63.08
N ASN A 164 5.53 -41.21 63.94
CA ASN A 164 5.06 -39.85 63.53
C ASN A 164 6.24 -39.01 63.05
N GLN A 165 7.38 -39.08 63.70
CA GLN A 165 8.61 -38.39 63.27
C GLN A 165 9.08 -38.90 61.89
N ALA A 166 9.09 -40.21 61.66
CA ALA A 166 9.46 -40.80 60.38
C ALA A 166 8.48 -40.39 59.25
N ARG A 167 7.17 -40.30 59.54
CA ARG A 167 6.16 -39.78 58.61
C ARG A 167 6.46 -38.31 58.23
N SER A 168 6.78 -37.48 59.19
CA SER A 168 7.19 -36.07 58.93
C SER A 168 8.45 -36.02 58.07
N GLY A 169 9.40 -36.96 58.28
CA GLY A 169 10.60 -37.10 57.45
C GLY A 169 10.29 -37.37 55.98
N ILE A 170 9.28 -38.27 55.71
CA ILE A 170 8.82 -38.53 54.33
C ILE A 170 8.20 -37.26 53.72
N GLN A 171 7.38 -36.53 54.47
CA GLN A 171 6.78 -35.29 53.97
C GLN A 171 7.83 -34.27 53.58
N THR A 172 8.89 -34.14 54.39
CA THR A 172 10.03 -33.28 54.10
C THR A 172 10.78 -33.73 52.85
N ALA A 173 11.03 -35.05 52.72
CA ALA A 173 11.67 -35.63 51.53
C ALA A 173 10.85 -35.38 50.25
N HIS A 174 9.50 -35.54 50.29
CA HIS A 174 8.63 -35.19 49.17
C HIS A 174 8.65 -33.73 48.81
N SER A 175 8.75 -32.83 49.81
CA SER A 175 8.94 -31.40 49.56
C SER A 175 10.24 -31.11 48.82
N GLY A 176 11.33 -31.83 49.17
CA GLY A 176 12.61 -31.80 48.46
C GLY A 176 12.48 -32.22 46.98
N VAL A 177 11.67 -33.27 46.68
CA VAL A 177 11.38 -33.69 45.28
C VAL A 177 10.66 -32.58 44.54
N LYS A 178 9.63 -31.96 45.13
CA LYS A 178 8.92 -30.81 44.51
C LYS A 178 9.84 -29.66 44.22
N GLN A 179 10.76 -29.32 45.14
CA GLN A 179 11.75 -28.28 44.93
C GLN A 179 12.73 -28.62 43.78
N ALA A 180 13.22 -29.84 43.72
CA ALA A 180 14.07 -30.30 42.61
C ALA A 180 13.33 -30.29 41.26
N GLN A 181 12.04 -30.63 41.23
CA GLN A 181 11.18 -30.55 40.05
C GLN A 181 11.00 -29.07 39.59
N ALA A 182 10.83 -28.15 40.53
CA ALA A 182 10.76 -26.72 40.21
C ALA A 182 12.08 -26.20 39.61
N ALA A 183 13.23 -26.64 40.15
CA ALA A 183 14.55 -26.32 39.59
C ALA A 183 14.71 -26.88 38.15
N LEU A 184 14.23 -28.09 37.89
CA LEU A 184 14.23 -28.66 36.52
C LEU A 184 13.40 -27.82 35.57
N LYS A 185 12.18 -27.41 35.95
CA LYS A 185 11.33 -26.54 35.12
C LYS A 185 12.03 -25.21 34.81
N GLN A 186 12.69 -24.62 35.79
CA GLN A 186 13.47 -23.39 35.57
C GLN A 186 14.61 -23.58 34.58
N ALA A 187 15.38 -24.69 34.71
CA ALA A 187 16.46 -24.99 33.78
C ALA A 187 15.94 -25.27 32.36
N GLN A 188 14.79 -25.95 32.23
CA GLN A 188 14.13 -26.18 30.94
C GLN A 188 13.67 -24.89 30.29
N ALA A 189 13.14 -23.93 31.05
CA ALA A 189 12.78 -22.61 30.55
C ALA A 189 14.02 -21.84 30.05
N GLY A 190 15.13 -21.93 30.76
CA GLY A 190 16.42 -21.38 30.33
C GLY A 190 16.92 -22.01 29.02
N LEU A 191 16.78 -23.33 28.88
CA LEU A 191 17.15 -24.04 27.65
C LEU A 191 16.26 -23.61 26.47
N ALA A 192 14.95 -23.47 26.68
CA ALA A 192 14.02 -22.98 25.64
C ALA A 192 14.44 -21.59 25.16
N SER A 193 14.71 -20.65 26.07
CA SER A 193 15.18 -19.32 25.73
C SER A 193 16.50 -19.32 24.95
N ALA A 194 17.46 -20.18 25.34
CA ALA A 194 18.74 -20.31 24.62
C ALA A 194 18.53 -20.85 23.19
N LYS A 195 17.62 -21.84 23.02
CA LYS A 195 17.25 -22.39 21.70
C LYS A 195 16.53 -21.35 20.82
N ASP A 196 15.65 -20.54 21.39
CA ASP A 196 14.98 -19.47 20.68
C ASP A 196 15.99 -18.45 20.15
N ASN A 197 16.95 -18.01 21.00
CA ASN A 197 18.01 -17.11 20.58
C ASN A 197 18.89 -17.71 19.47
N LEU A 198 19.20 -18.99 19.54
CA LEU A 198 19.91 -19.71 18.48
C LEU A 198 19.09 -19.74 17.18
N SER A 199 17.77 -19.95 17.28
CA SER A 199 16.89 -19.98 16.13
C SER A 199 16.83 -18.62 15.41
N PHE A 200 16.94 -17.52 16.16
CA PHE A 200 16.96 -16.16 15.61
C PHE A 200 18.22 -15.82 14.83
N CYS A 201 19.29 -16.64 14.95
CA CYS A 201 20.47 -16.52 14.09
C CYS A 201 20.17 -16.93 12.63
N TYR A 202 19.15 -17.72 12.39
CA TYR A 202 18.67 -18.10 11.06
C TYR A 202 17.49 -17.22 10.67
N VAL A 203 17.78 -16.10 10.06
CA VAL A 203 16.73 -15.12 9.69
C VAL A 203 15.99 -15.60 8.46
N LYS A 204 14.67 -15.71 8.59
CA LYS A 204 13.77 -16.24 7.56
C LYS A 204 12.80 -15.17 7.08
N SER A 205 12.33 -15.32 5.84
CA SER A 205 11.26 -14.48 5.31
C SER A 205 9.93 -14.77 6.01
N PRO A 206 9.20 -13.76 6.48
CA PRO A 206 7.86 -13.95 7.05
C PRO A 206 6.77 -14.12 5.98
N THR A 207 7.01 -13.67 4.75
CA THR A 207 6.04 -13.66 3.65
C THR A 207 6.69 -14.07 2.33
N ASN A 208 5.88 -14.38 1.32
CA ASN A 208 6.35 -14.49 -0.05
C ASN A 208 6.58 -13.08 -0.61
N GLY A 209 7.55 -12.91 -1.51
CA GLY A 209 7.76 -11.62 -2.13
C GLY A 209 9.13 -11.46 -2.76
N PHE A 210 9.50 -10.25 -3.08
CA PHE A 210 10.78 -9.88 -3.65
C PHE A 210 11.70 -9.27 -2.60
N VAL A 211 12.97 -9.64 -2.66
CA VAL A 211 14.02 -9.07 -1.82
C VAL A 211 14.35 -7.66 -2.31
N GLY A 212 14.26 -6.70 -1.42
CA GLY A 212 14.68 -5.33 -1.66
C GLY A 212 16.21 -5.16 -1.67
N SER A 213 16.68 -3.96 -1.37
CA SER A 213 18.12 -3.70 -1.25
C SER A 213 18.73 -4.44 -0.06
N LEU A 214 20.01 -4.79 -0.18
CA LEU A 214 20.83 -5.48 0.83
C LEU A 214 22.00 -4.59 1.23
N PRO A 215 21.80 -3.59 2.10
CA PRO A 215 22.85 -2.68 2.53
C PRO A 215 23.97 -3.35 3.34
N TYR A 216 23.67 -4.48 3.99
CA TYR A 216 24.63 -5.27 4.75
C TYR A 216 25.09 -6.48 3.93
N LYS A 217 26.40 -6.70 3.91
CA LYS A 217 27.03 -7.83 3.20
C LYS A 217 27.56 -8.86 4.21
N GLU A 218 28.05 -9.99 3.73
CA GLU A 218 28.72 -10.98 4.57
C GLU A 218 29.88 -10.34 5.33
N GLY A 219 30.04 -10.67 6.60
CA GLY A 219 30.98 -10.06 7.53
C GLY A 219 30.50 -8.76 8.19
N ALA A 220 29.35 -8.21 7.82
CA ALA A 220 28.80 -7.02 8.48
C ALA A 220 28.21 -7.36 9.85
N LEU A 221 28.41 -6.47 10.83
CA LEU A 221 27.79 -6.56 12.13
C LEU A 221 26.34 -6.03 12.05
N VAL A 222 25.40 -6.83 12.49
CA VAL A 222 23.97 -6.49 12.56
C VAL A 222 23.43 -6.66 13.97
N SER A 223 22.41 -5.88 14.30
CA SER A 223 21.76 -5.92 15.61
C SER A 223 20.29 -5.47 15.51
N PRO A 224 19.44 -5.75 16.51
CA PRO A 224 18.05 -5.25 16.55
C PRO A 224 17.95 -3.72 16.46
N SER A 225 18.99 -3.00 16.94
CA SER A 225 19.07 -1.54 16.95
C SER A 225 19.79 -0.95 15.73
N SER A 226 20.12 -1.76 14.72
CA SER A 226 20.72 -1.26 13.48
C SER A 226 19.81 -0.21 12.82
N PRO A 227 20.36 0.94 12.35
CA PRO A 227 19.57 2.05 11.84
C PRO A 227 18.74 1.66 10.61
N MET A 228 19.28 0.78 9.77
CA MET A 228 18.61 0.28 8.56
C MET A 228 18.22 -1.18 8.72
N PRO A 229 17.13 -1.64 8.11
CA PRO A 229 16.81 -3.06 7.99
C PRO A 229 17.87 -3.77 7.14
N VAL A 230 18.07 -5.07 7.35
CA VAL A 230 18.99 -5.87 6.51
C VAL A 230 18.46 -5.98 5.09
N THR A 231 17.16 -6.11 4.94
CA THR A 231 16.43 -6.01 3.67
C THR A 231 14.95 -5.75 3.95
N THR A 232 14.20 -5.50 2.90
CA THR A 232 12.73 -5.46 2.93
C THR A 232 12.20 -6.53 1.99
N ILE A 233 11.25 -7.33 2.44
CA ILE A 233 10.54 -8.27 1.55
C ILE A 233 9.21 -7.63 1.19
N SER A 234 8.97 -7.50 -0.12
CA SER A 234 7.78 -6.87 -0.67
C SER A 234 6.93 -7.89 -1.40
N ASP A 235 5.71 -8.09 -0.95
CA ASP A 235 4.69 -8.83 -1.70
C ASP A 235 4.04 -7.88 -2.70
N VAL A 236 4.38 -8.06 -3.96
CA VAL A 236 3.89 -7.26 -5.08
C VAL A 236 2.83 -7.97 -5.91
N SER A 237 2.24 -9.05 -5.41
CA SER A 237 1.16 -9.79 -6.10
C SER A 237 -0.06 -8.89 -6.35
N THR A 238 -0.33 -8.02 -5.41
CA THR A 238 -1.30 -6.93 -5.50
C THR A 238 -0.61 -5.65 -5.05
N MET A 239 -0.83 -4.57 -5.78
CA MET A 239 -0.26 -3.27 -5.42
C MET A 239 -1.30 -2.43 -4.71
N GLU A 240 -0.92 -1.85 -3.59
CA GLU A 240 -1.64 -0.75 -2.96
C GLU A 240 -1.17 0.56 -3.56
N VAL A 241 -2.08 1.27 -4.19
CA VAL A 241 -1.81 2.56 -4.83
C VAL A 241 -2.44 3.66 -3.97
N PHE A 242 -1.57 4.47 -3.39
CA PHE A 242 -1.92 5.57 -2.50
C PHE A 242 -2.00 6.86 -3.30
N PHE A 243 -3.13 7.53 -3.25
CA PHE A 243 -3.32 8.83 -3.87
C PHE A 243 -4.22 9.72 -3.02
N SER A 244 -4.14 11.03 -3.25
CA SER A 244 -4.91 12.01 -2.48
C SER A 244 -5.94 12.67 -3.38
N MET A 245 -7.20 12.68 -2.95
CA MET A 245 -8.31 13.39 -3.59
C MET A 245 -8.63 14.67 -2.84
N THR A 246 -9.09 15.69 -3.54
CA THR A 246 -9.54 16.92 -2.90
C THR A 246 -10.84 16.72 -2.13
N GLU A 247 -11.08 17.51 -1.09
CA GLU A 247 -12.34 17.50 -0.35
C GLU A 247 -13.55 17.74 -1.28
N ALA A 248 -13.40 18.63 -2.26
CA ALA A 248 -14.46 18.94 -3.22
C ALA A 248 -14.86 17.72 -4.06
N ASP A 249 -13.88 16.93 -4.54
CA ASP A 249 -14.15 15.70 -5.30
C ASP A 249 -14.87 14.65 -4.45
N VAL A 250 -14.41 14.49 -3.21
CA VAL A 250 -15.02 13.53 -2.28
C VAL A 250 -16.43 13.94 -1.89
N LEU A 251 -16.68 15.23 -1.66
CA LEU A 251 -18.03 15.75 -1.39
C LEU A 251 -18.97 15.55 -2.59
N ALA A 252 -18.47 15.79 -3.80
CA ALA A 252 -19.26 15.57 -5.03
C ALA A 252 -19.68 14.10 -5.17
N LEU A 253 -18.79 13.16 -4.83
CA LEU A 253 -19.09 11.72 -4.82
C LEU A 253 -20.07 11.35 -3.71
N SER A 254 -19.85 11.82 -2.49
CA SER A 254 -20.69 11.49 -1.33
C SER A 254 -22.12 11.97 -1.45
N ARG A 255 -22.35 13.09 -2.13
CA ARG A 255 -23.70 13.63 -2.37
C ARG A 255 -24.51 12.75 -3.30
N ASN A 256 -23.87 12.10 -4.26
CA ASN A 256 -24.55 11.24 -5.23
C ASN A 256 -24.95 9.88 -4.65
N ASP A 257 -24.18 9.35 -3.66
CA ASP A 257 -24.33 7.97 -3.15
C ASP A 257 -24.84 7.89 -1.70
N HIS A 258 -25.39 8.98 -1.15
CA HIS A 258 -25.94 9.02 0.23
C HIS A 258 -24.96 8.58 1.34
N GLY A 259 -23.67 8.85 1.17
CA GLY A 259 -22.64 8.63 2.19
C GLY A 259 -21.36 8.00 1.68
N LEU A 260 -20.26 8.23 2.40
CA LEU A 260 -18.92 7.85 1.99
C LEU A 260 -18.73 6.32 1.86
N SER A 261 -19.36 5.53 2.72
CA SER A 261 -19.26 4.07 2.68
C SER A 261 -19.96 3.47 1.45
N ASN A 262 -21.08 4.06 1.02
CA ASN A 262 -21.77 3.64 -0.20
C ASN A 262 -21.01 4.11 -1.45
N ALA A 263 -20.41 5.29 -1.39
CA ALA A 263 -19.59 5.82 -2.47
C ALA A 263 -18.38 4.91 -2.76
N ILE A 264 -17.72 4.34 -1.74
CA ILE A 264 -16.60 3.40 -1.92
C ILE A 264 -17.05 2.14 -2.66
N ASN A 265 -18.20 1.56 -2.30
CA ASN A 265 -18.71 0.34 -2.92
C ASN A 265 -19.18 0.54 -4.37
N ASN A 266 -19.65 1.73 -4.70
CA ASN A 266 -20.16 2.09 -6.02
C ASN A 266 -19.12 2.82 -6.89
N PHE A 267 -17.89 2.99 -6.36
CA PHE A 267 -16.86 3.71 -7.10
C PHE A 267 -16.50 2.97 -8.39
N PRO A 268 -16.40 3.67 -9.52
CA PRO A 268 -15.99 3.04 -10.76
C PRO A 268 -14.57 2.49 -10.61
N LYS A 269 -14.26 1.47 -11.38
CA LYS A 269 -12.88 0.99 -11.48
C LYS A 269 -11.97 2.12 -11.93
N VAL A 270 -10.75 2.13 -11.42
CA VAL A 270 -9.76 3.17 -11.70
C VAL A 270 -8.64 2.60 -12.57
N SER A 271 -8.11 3.42 -13.45
CA SER A 271 -6.95 3.06 -14.28
C SER A 271 -5.69 3.66 -13.69
N LEU A 272 -4.55 3.01 -13.91
CA LEU A 272 -3.25 3.50 -13.49
C LEU A 272 -2.44 3.91 -14.71
N GLN A 273 -2.04 5.15 -14.77
CA GLN A 273 -1.07 5.65 -15.75
C GLN A 273 0.32 5.54 -15.14
N LEU A 274 1.21 4.85 -15.84
CA LEU A 274 2.60 4.68 -15.45
C LEU A 274 3.45 5.94 -15.75
N VAL A 275 4.68 5.96 -15.27
CA VAL A 275 5.59 7.11 -15.43
C VAL A 275 5.93 7.39 -16.90
N ASP A 276 5.95 6.34 -17.74
CA ASP A 276 6.17 6.44 -19.19
C ASP A 276 4.95 6.97 -19.97
N GLY A 277 3.84 7.24 -19.28
CA GLY A 277 2.59 7.71 -19.88
C GLY A 277 1.65 6.59 -20.34
N SER A 278 2.08 5.33 -20.35
CA SER A 278 1.24 4.19 -20.71
C SER A 278 0.17 3.92 -19.63
N ILE A 279 -0.95 3.34 -20.05
CA ILE A 279 -1.99 2.89 -19.13
C ILE A 279 -1.73 1.43 -18.79
N TYR A 280 -1.74 1.12 -17.49
CA TYR A 280 -1.59 -0.25 -17.00
C TYR A 280 -2.79 -1.11 -17.40
N ASN A 281 -2.53 -2.36 -17.83
CA ASN A 281 -3.55 -3.23 -18.42
C ASN A 281 -4.64 -3.71 -17.46
N HIS A 282 -4.38 -3.65 -16.15
CA HIS A 282 -5.33 -4.08 -15.13
C HIS A 282 -5.95 -2.88 -14.43
N GLU A 283 -7.28 -2.90 -14.30
CA GLU A 283 -8.02 -1.89 -13.56
C GLU A 283 -7.91 -2.16 -12.05
N GLY A 284 -7.86 -1.07 -11.29
CA GLY A 284 -7.88 -1.11 -9.84
C GLY A 284 -9.26 -0.85 -9.27
N ILE A 285 -9.44 -1.26 -8.02
CA ILE A 285 -10.61 -0.97 -7.21
C ILE A 285 -10.20 -0.16 -5.97
N ILE A 286 -10.98 0.86 -5.64
CA ILE A 286 -10.79 1.61 -4.39
C ILE A 286 -11.28 0.75 -3.24
N VAL A 287 -10.41 0.52 -2.25
CA VAL A 287 -10.72 -0.33 -1.09
C VAL A 287 -10.85 0.44 0.20
N LYS A 288 -10.13 1.55 0.30
CA LYS A 288 -10.13 2.38 1.51
C LYS A 288 -10.06 3.85 1.16
N MET A 289 -10.76 4.65 1.95
CA MET A 289 -10.70 6.11 1.93
C MET A 289 -10.58 6.57 3.38
N SER A 290 -9.66 7.50 3.65
CA SER A 290 -9.50 8.06 4.99
C SER A 290 -10.79 8.76 5.42
N GLY A 291 -11.21 8.54 6.66
CA GLY A 291 -12.31 9.30 7.28
C GLY A 291 -11.90 10.70 7.77
N MET A 292 -10.63 11.09 7.58
CA MET A 292 -10.09 12.37 8.02
C MET A 292 -9.47 13.11 6.85
N ILE A 293 -9.70 14.42 6.80
CA ILE A 293 -9.08 15.35 5.85
C ILE A 293 -7.74 15.80 6.45
N ASP A 294 -6.69 15.77 5.66
CA ASP A 294 -5.43 16.40 6.03
C ASP A 294 -5.61 17.92 5.97
N ALA A 295 -5.59 18.56 7.13
CA ALA A 295 -5.83 20.00 7.27
C ALA A 295 -4.76 20.88 6.58
N THR A 296 -3.57 20.32 6.31
CA THR A 296 -2.48 21.04 5.64
C THR A 296 -2.68 21.10 4.13
N THR A 297 -3.22 20.05 3.55
CA THR A 297 -3.36 19.90 2.09
C THR A 297 -4.81 19.99 1.62
N GLY A 298 -5.80 19.89 2.52
CA GLY A 298 -7.23 19.84 2.17
C GLY A 298 -7.60 18.58 1.38
N THR A 299 -6.86 17.50 1.55
CA THR A 299 -7.04 16.26 0.78
C THR A 299 -7.38 15.07 1.66
N ILE A 300 -7.95 14.05 1.06
CA ILE A 300 -8.29 12.77 1.67
C ILE A 300 -7.45 11.68 1.02
N ASN A 301 -6.79 10.87 1.82
CA ASN A 301 -6.01 9.74 1.32
C ASN A 301 -6.92 8.58 0.91
N VAL A 302 -6.69 8.07 -0.27
CA VAL A 302 -7.42 6.97 -0.90
C VAL A 302 -6.45 5.86 -1.26
N ILE A 303 -6.86 4.61 -1.07
CA ILE A 303 -6.08 3.42 -1.40
C ILE A 303 -6.87 2.60 -2.41
N ALA A 304 -6.25 2.33 -3.55
CA ALA A 304 -6.77 1.41 -4.55
C ALA A 304 -5.87 0.18 -4.67
N HIS A 305 -6.48 -0.99 -4.86
CA HIS A 305 -5.78 -2.23 -5.13
C HIS A 305 -5.72 -2.50 -6.63
N PHE A 306 -4.53 -2.79 -7.13
CA PHE A 306 -4.29 -3.18 -8.51
C PHE A 306 -3.67 -4.58 -8.54
N PRO A 307 -4.29 -5.56 -9.23
CA PRO A 307 -3.66 -6.87 -9.45
C PRO A 307 -2.35 -6.71 -10.23
N ASN A 308 -1.31 -7.45 -9.87
CA ASN A 308 -0.01 -7.37 -10.54
C ASN A 308 0.55 -8.77 -10.88
N PRO A 309 -0.16 -9.55 -11.70
CA PRO A 309 0.23 -10.93 -12.01
C PRO A 309 1.56 -11.04 -12.74
N GLU A 310 1.90 -10.04 -13.55
CA GLU A 310 3.14 -9.98 -14.33
C GLU A 310 4.31 -9.41 -13.53
N HIS A 311 4.09 -8.99 -12.26
CA HIS A 311 5.08 -8.34 -11.39
C HIS A 311 5.78 -7.14 -12.04
N LEU A 312 5.10 -6.46 -12.97
CA LEU A 312 5.59 -5.27 -13.66
C LEU A 312 5.75 -4.09 -12.69
N LEU A 313 4.75 -3.92 -11.81
CA LEU A 313 4.76 -2.87 -10.81
C LEU A 313 5.67 -3.25 -9.65
N LYS A 314 6.42 -2.28 -9.14
CA LYS A 314 7.35 -2.45 -8.02
C LYS A 314 6.94 -1.55 -6.85
N SER A 315 7.18 -2.01 -5.63
CA SER A 315 7.00 -1.18 -4.44
C SER A 315 7.97 0.02 -4.46
N GLY A 316 7.49 1.20 -4.08
CA GLY A 316 8.22 2.47 -4.19
C GLY A 316 8.08 3.15 -5.54
N GLY A 317 7.39 2.55 -6.52
CA GLY A 317 7.08 3.19 -7.79
C GLY A 317 6.10 4.34 -7.65
N SER A 318 6.00 5.18 -8.69
CA SER A 318 5.04 6.28 -8.79
C SER A 318 4.23 6.16 -10.09
N GLY A 319 3.07 6.82 -10.11
CA GLY A 319 2.17 6.84 -11.25
C GLY A 319 1.08 7.87 -11.06
N LYS A 320 0.05 7.80 -11.88
CA LYS A 320 -1.16 8.63 -11.74
C LYS A 320 -2.38 7.72 -11.79
N VAL A 321 -3.25 7.82 -10.81
CA VAL A 321 -4.57 7.18 -10.87
C VAL A 321 -5.46 8.03 -11.75
N VAL A 322 -6.07 7.41 -12.74
CA VAL A 322 -7.00 8.04 -13.69
C VAL A 322 -8.41 7.58 -13.35
N ILE A 323 -9.26 8.52 -12.99
CA ILE A 323 -10.67 8.29 -12.70
C ILE A 323 -11.48 8.84 -13.86
N ALA A 324 -12.20 7.97 -14.56
CA ALA A 324 -13.10 8.35 -15.62
C ALA A 324 -14.47 8.71 -15.03
N LYS A 325 -14.92 9.94 -15.23
CA LYS A 325 -16.24 10.40 -14.86
C LYS A 325 -17.09 10.53 -16.12
N ASN A 326 -18.06 9.67 -16.28
CA ASN A 326 -19.01 9.76 -17.38
C ASN A 326 -20.05 10.84 -17.06
N ASN A 327 -20.08 11.88 -17.87
CA ASN A 327 -21.13 12.89 -17.82
C ASN A 327 -22.08 12.65 -18.99
N ASN A 328 -23.20 11.98 -18.72
CA ASN A 328 -24.24 11.77 -19.71
C ASN A 328 -25.01 13.09 -19.88
N ASN A 329 -25.27 13.50 -21.12
CA ASN A 329 -25.92 14.78 -21.47
C ASN A 329 -25.07 16.03 -21.24
N ALA A 330 -23.75 15.95 -21.34
CA ALA A 330 -22.88 17.12 -21.30
C ALA A 330 -22.99 17.94 -22.60
N LEU A 331 -22.97 19.25 -22.49
CA LEU A 331 -22.79 20.15 -23.63
C LEU A 331 -21.30 20.22 -23.94
N VAL A 332 -20.87 19.60 -25.03
CA VAL A 332 -19.46 19.54 -25.42
C VAL A 332 -19.23 20.43 -26.63
N ILE A 333 -18.22 21.28 -26.55
CA ILE A 333 -17.79 22.16 -27.65
C ILE A 333 -16.28 22.04 -27.87
N PRO A 334 -15.80 22.08 -29.12
CA PRO A 334 -14.36 22.12 -29.40
C PRO A 334 -13.70 23.38 -28.79
N GLN A 335 -12.53 23.24 -28.21
CA GLN A 335 -11.77 24.41 -27.69
C GLN A 335 -11.48 25.44 -28.78
N GLU A 336 -11.25 25.01 -30.03
CA GLU A 336 -11.06 25.89 -31.18
C GLU A 336 -12.27 26.79 -31.50
N ALA A 337 -13.47 26.46 -30.98
CA ALA A 337 -14.68 27.26 -31.10
C ALA A 337 -14.83 28.34 -30.03
N THR A 338 -13.83 28.50 -29.16
CA THR A 338 -13.85 29.43 -28.04
C THR A 338 -12.82 30.54 -28.20
N VAL A 339 -13.10 31.70 -27.60
CA VAL A 339 -12.15 32.81 -27.46
C VAL A 339 -11.96 33.07 -25.99
N GLN A 340 -10.73 32.94 -25.51
CA GLN A 340 -10.38 33.26 -24.13
C GLN A 340 -9.90 34.72 -24.04
N VAL A 341 -10.53 35.49 -23.16
CA VAL A 341 -10.16 36.86 -22.83
C VAL A 341 -9.97 36.97 -21.33
N GLN A 342 -8.73 37.12 -20.90
CA GLN A 342 -8.33 37.05 -19.49
C GLN A 342 -8.74 35.70 -18.87
N ASP A 343 -9.58 35.71 -17.85
CA ASP A 343 -10.09 34.56 -17.12
C ASP A 343 -11.47 34.04 -17.61
N LYS A 344 -12.03 34.68 -18.68
CA LYS A 344 -13.34 34.37 -19.22
C LYS A 344 -13.26 33.71 -20.58
N ILE A 345 -14.17 32.80 -20.83
CA ILE A 345 -14.31 32.06 -22.08
C ILE A 345 -15.58 32.50 -22.78
N PHE A 346 -15.45 32.81 -24.07
CA PHE A 346 -16.54 33.29 -24.90
C PHE A 346 -16.69 32.42 -26.14
N VAL A 347 -17.90 32.39 -26.67
CA VAL A 347 -18.24 31.81 -27.97
C VAL A 347 -19.03 32.80 -28.80
N TYR A 348 -18.99 32.65 -30.11
CA TYR A 348 -19.88 33.37 -31.00
C TYR A 348 -21.13 32.52 -31.30
N LYS A 349 -22.24 32.83 -30.63
CA LYS A 349 -23.53 32.20 -30.83
C LYS A 349 -24.24 32.82 -32.03
N VAL A 350 -24.82 31.99 -32.91
CA VAL A 350 -25.53 32.45 -34.12
C VAL A 350 -27.02 32.43 -33.85
N ASP A 351 -27.71 33.55 -34.09
CA ASP A 351 -29.16 33.64 -33.98
C ASP A 351 -29.88 33.12 -35.25
N ASP A 352 -31.20 33.05 -35.22
CA ASP A 352 -32.02 32.60 -36.37
C ASP A 352 -31.97 33.57 -37.57
N LYS A 353 -31.45 34.79 -37.39
CA LYS A 353 -31.24 35.78 -38.43
C LYS A 353 -29.82 35.77 -39.02
N GLY A 354 -28.99 34.86 -38.60
CA GLY A 354 -27.59 34.73 -39.03
C GLY A 354 -26.63 35.73 -38.41
N LYS A 355 -27.01 36.46 -37.33
CA LYS A 355 -26.10 37.37 -36.62
C LYS A 355 -25.39 36.64 -35.49
N VAL A 356 -24.14 36.98 -35.29
CA VAL A 356 -23.32 36.41 -34.22
C VAL A 356 -23.40 37.29 -32.98
N HIS A 357 -23.54 36.63 -31.83
CA HIS A 357 -23.54 37.25 -30.50
C HIS A 357 -22.39 36.73 -29.66
N TYR A 358 -21.56 37.65 -29.15
CA TYR A 358 -20.45 37.32 -28.28
C TYR A 358 -20.97 36.96 -26.89
N THR A 359 -20.96 35.65 -26.57
CA THR A 359 -21.62 35.11 -25.39
C THR A 359 -20.59 34.51 -24.44
N GLU A 360 -20.61 34.95 -23.18
CA GLU A 360 -19.80 34.35 -22.09
C GLU A 360 -20.34 32.97 -21.73
N ILE A 361 -19.42 32.01 -21.58
CA ILE A 361 -19.73 30.66 -21.16
C ILE A 361 -18.90 30.27 -19.95
N GLN A 362 -19.41 29.40 -19.12
CA GLN A 362 -18.65 28.72 -18.09
C GLN A 362 -18.39 27.29 -18.52
N VAL A 363 -17.17 26.83 -18.37
CA VAL A 363 -16.74 25.48 -18.69
C VAL A 363 -16.22 24.78 -17.47
N ASN A 364 -16.27 23.46 -17.48
CA ASN A 364 -15.62 22.66 -16.45
C ASN A 364 -14.09 22.80 -16.59
N PRO A 365 -13.33 23.02 -15.50
CA PRO A 365 -11.87 23.05 -15.54
C PRO A 365 -11.26 21.73 -16.00
N ASP A 366 -11.91 20.59 -15.69
CA ASP A 366 -11.48 19.27 -16.17
C ASP A 366 -11.92 19.09 -17.62
N ASN A 367 -10.96 18.98 -18.53
CA ASN A 367 -11.19 18.82 -19.96
C ASN A 367 -10.25 17.76 -20.56
N ASP A 368 -10.52 17.32 -21.77
CA ASP A 368 -9.72 16.33 -22.49
C ASP A 368 -8.57 16.93 -23.32
N GLY A 369 -8.36 18.24 -23.23
CA GLY A 369 -7.38 19.00 -24.02
C GLY A 369 -7.83 19.33 -25.45
N VAL A 370 -8.99 18.85 -25.89
CA VAL A 370 -9.58 19.06 -27.22
C VAL A 370 -10.95 19.74 -27.12
N ASN A 371 -11.75 19.34 -26.13
CA ASN A 371 -13.11 19.80 -25.96
C ASN A 371 -13.31 20.41 -24.56
N TYR A 372 -14.21 21.38 -24.49
CA TYR A 372 -14.75 21.91 -23.24
C TYR A 372 -16.13 21.35 -22.94
N VAL A 373 -16.39 21.02 -21.69
CA VAL A 373 -17.73 20.73 -21.17
C VAL A 373 -18.31 22.02 -20.63
N VAL A 374 -19.38 22.51 -21.27
CA VAL A 374 -20.04 23.76 -20.88
C VAL A 374 -21.00 23.51 -19.74
N THR A 375 -20.84 24.29 -18.66
CA THR A 375 -21.71 24.24 -17.47
C THR A 375 -22.82 25.29 -17.50
N SER A 376 -22.59 26.44 -18.15
CA SER A 376 -23.58 27.49 -18.30
C SER A 376 -23.29 28.39 -19.51
N GLY A 377 -24.29 29.11 -19.99
CA GLY A 377 -24.18 30.07 -21.12
C GLY A 377 -24.70 29.54 -22.44
N LEU A 378 -24.86 28.22 -22.63
CA LEU A 378 -25.39 27.59 -23.85
C LEU A 378 -26.50 26.59 -23.55
N LYS A 379 -27.30 26.33 -24.56
CA LYS A 379 -28.40 25.34 -24.53
C LYS A 379 -28.26 24.32 -25.67
N ILE A 380 -28.84 23.16 -25.49
CA ILE A 380 -28.98 22.18 -26.58
C ILE A 380 -29.72 22.82 -27.73
N GLY A 381 -29.19 22.67 -28.96
CA GLY A 381 -29.75 23.27 -30.16
C GLY A 381 -29.16 24.65 -30.54
N ASP A 382 -28.41 25.30 -29.65
CA ASP A 382 -27.71 26.53 -29.98
C ASP A 382 -26.66 26.27 -31.07
N LYS A 383 -26.47 27.27 -31.93
CA LYS A 383 -25.49 27.23 -33.02
C LYS A 383 -24.31 28.13 -32.66
N ILE A 384 -23.10 27.63 -32.78
CA ILE A 384 -21.87 28.39 -32.51
C ILE A 384 -20.93 28.32 -33.72
N VAL A 385 -20.13 29.33 -33.90
CA VAL A 385 -19.07 29.34 -34.92
C VAL A 385 -17.89 28.52 -34.41
N SER A 386 -17.40 27.56 -35.22
CA SER A 386 -16.34 26.63 -34.81
C SER A 386 -14.94 27.06 -35.21
N LYS A 387 -14.75 27.86 -36.25
CA LYS A 387 -13.42 28.35 -36.72
C LYS A 387 -13.49 29.76 -37.27
N GLY A 388 -12.35 30.44 -37.32
CA GLY A 388 -12.24 31.80 -37.89
C GLY A 388 -12.67 32.93 -36.95
N LEU A 389 -12.63 32.66 -35.63
CA LEU A 389 -13.15 33.56 -34.60
C LEU A 389 -12.41 34.92 -34.51
N THR A 390 -11.14 34.97 -34.92
CA THR A 390 -10.28 36.18 -34.82
C THR A 390 -10.73 37.34 -35.72
N THR A 391 -11.54 37.04 -36.72
CA THR A 391 -12.03 38.06 -37.68
C THR A 391 -13.51 38.41 -37.44
N LEU A 392 -14.14 37.79 -36.45
CA LEU A 392 -15.53 38.02 -36.09
C LEU A 392 -15.65 39.20 -35.09
N GLN A 393 -16.73 39.95 -35.26
CA GLN A 393 -17.16 41.00 -34.33
C GLN A 393 -18.62 40.76 -33.92
N ASP A 394 -18.95 41.17 -32.71
CA ASP A 394 -20.29 41.08 -32.19
C ASP A 394 -21.32 41.78 -33.11
N GLY A 395 -22.44 41.16 -33.35
CA GLY A 395 -23.49 41.68 -34.21
C GLY A 395 -23.28 41.53 -35.72
N LYS A 396 -22.12 40.95 -36.16
CA LYS A 396 -21.84 40.70 -37.58
C LYS A 396 -22.79 39.64 -38.16
N GLU A 397 -23.29 39.89 -39.34
CA GLU A 397 -24.14 38.92 -40.08
C GLU A 397 -23.26 37.96 -40.87
N ILE A 398 -23.48 36.65 -40.69
CA ILE A 398 -22.67 35.60 -41.29
C ILE A 398 -23.56 34.62 -42.08
N LYS A 399 -22.96 33.99 -43.07
CA LYS A 399 -23.54 32.88 -43.76
C LYS A 399 -23.01 31.57 -43.13
N ALA A 400 -23.89 30.86 -42.44
CA ALA A 400 -23.55 29.59 -41.79
C ALA A 400 -23.29 28.51 -42.83
N LEU A 401 -22.13 27.89 -42.78
CA LEU A 401 -21.76 26.69 -43.51
C LEU A 401 -21.58 25.52 -42.52
N THR A 402 -21.78 24.31 -43.00
CA THR A 402 -21.33 23.17 -42.22
C THR A 402 -19.82 23.08 -42.23
N PRO A 403 -19.17 22.51 -41.18
CA PRO A 403 -17.71 22.36 -41.15
C PRO A 403 -17.13 21.68 -42.41
N ALA A 404 -17.84 20.67 -42.96
CA ALA A 404 -17.43 19.99 -44.17
C ALA A 404 -17.47 20.90 -45.41
N GLN A 405 -18.50 21.71 -45.54
CA GLN A 405 -18.63 22.68 -46.63
C GLN A 405 -17.58 23.77 -46.55
N TYR A 406 -17.27 24.21 -45.34
CA TYR A 406 -16.23 25.23 -45.13
C TYR A 406 -14.82 24.66 -45.44
N ASP A 407 -14.49 23.45 -45.03
CA ASP A 407 -13.20 22.78 -45.33
C ASP A 407 -13.06 22.53 -46.85
N GLU A 408 -14.14 22.25 -47.54
CA GLU A 408 -14.16 22.08 -49.00
C GLU A 408 -13.96 23.44 -49.71
N ALA A 409 -14.57 24.52 -49.20
CA ALA A 409 -14.37 25.88 -49.71
C ALA A 409 -12.93 26.35 -49.52
N LEU A 410 -12.33 26.02 -48.37
CA LEU A 410 -10.90 26.32 -48.09
C LEU A 410 -9.97 25.56 -49.04
N LYS A 411 -10.20 24.27 -49.29
CA LYS A 411 -9.43 23.47 -50.26
C LYS A 411 -9.54 24.02 -51.68
N LYS A 412 -10.72 24.49 -52.06
CA LYS A 412 -10.98 25.08 -53.38
C LYS A 412 -10.27 26.43 -53.52
N ALA A 413 -10.29 27.26 -52.48
CA ALA A 413 -9.58 28.55 -52.43
C ALA A 413 -8.04 28.34 -52.47
N ALA A 414 -7.53 27.35 -51.76
CA ALA A 414 -6.09 27.00 -51.77
C ALA A 414 -5.61 26.55 -53.18
N ARG A 415 -6.39 25.72 -53.88
CA ARG A 415 -6.11 25.29 -55.26
C ARG A 415 -6.13 26.41 -56.26
N LEU A 416 -7.04 27.41 -56.06
CA LEU A 416 -7.07 28.59 -56.90
C LEU A 416 -5.87 29.50 -56.67
N GLY A 417 -5.40 29.63 -55.43
CA GLY A 417 -4.17 30.35 -55.04
C GLY A 417 -2.89 29.72 -55.61
N GLU A 418 -2.78 28.36 -55.62
CA GLU A 418 -1.66 27.65 -56.24
C GLU A 418 -1.64 27.83 -57.76
N ASN A 419 -2.80 27.81 -58.42
CA ASN A 419 -2.88 28.04 -59.88
C ASN A 419 -2.52 29.48 -60.29
N GLN A 420 -2.73 30.46 -59.40
CA GLN A 420 -2.32 31.84 -59.66
C GLN A 420 -0.83 32.14 -59.35
N SER A 421 -0.20 31.36 -58.49
CA SER A 421 1.19 31.47 -58.10
C SER A 421 2.14 30.66 -59.00
N SER A 422 1.64 29.77 -59.87
CA SER A 422 2.43 29.06 -60.86
C SER A 422 2.76 29.94 -62.05
N ALA A 423 4.03 29.89 -62.56
CA ALA A 423 4.49 30.64 -63.71
C ALA A 423 3.61 30.49 -64.97
N GLY A 424 2.86 29.35 -65.06
CA GLY A 424 1.89 29.11 -66.12
C GLY A 424 0.59 29.89 -66.00
N GLY A 425 0.16 30.20 -64.76
CA GLY A 425 -1.03 31.07 -64.50
C GLY A 425 -0.73 32.54 -64.85
N PHE A 426 0.47 33.00 -64.63
CA PHE A 426 0.92 34.34 -64.96
C PHE A 426 1.00 34.58 -66.48
N LEU A 427 1.48 33.59 -67.24
CA LEU A 427 1.51 33.60 -68.68
C LEU A 427 0.14 33.54 -69.36
N LYS A 428 -0.85 32.90 -68.74
CA LYS A 428 -2.21 32.81 -69.24
C LYS A 428 -3.01 34.10 -68.97
N ALA A 429 -2.68 34.84 -67.89
CA ALA A 429 -3.26 36.16 -67.62
C ALA A 429 -2.69 37.26 -68.54
N MET A 430 -1.42 37.12 -69.00
CA MET A 430 -0.81 38.05 -69.98
C MET A 430 -1.30 37.78 -71.45
N LYS A 431 -1.77 36.61 -71.77
CA LYS A 431 -2.29 36.29 -73.12
C LYS A 431 -3.79 36.58 -73.34
N GLY A 432 -4.51 36.97 -72.26
CA GLY A 432 -5.96 37.14 -72.31
C GLY A 432 -6.47 38.49 -72.73
N ASP A 433 -5.63 39.45 -73.11
CA ASP A 433 -6.07 40.83 -73.38
C ASP A 433 -5.91 41.31 -74.86
N ASP A 434 -5.53 40.38 -75.78
CA ASP A 434 -5.28 40.77 -77.16
C ASP A 434 -6.34 40.29 -78.19
N ASP A 435 -7.48 39.68 -77.73
CA ASP A 435 -8.54 39.28 -78.64
C ASP A 435 -9.88 39.97 -78.30
N LYS A 436 -9.91 41.27 -78.30
CA LYS A 436 -11.15 42.04 -78.52
C LYS A 436 -10.78 43.37 -79.20
N LYS A 437 -10.70 43.26 -80.55
CA LYS A 437 -11.06 44.33 -81.48
C LYS A 437 -11.82 43.72 -82.67
#